data_81012445bf4940d6139b43abbc0c35cd
#
_entry.id   81012445bf4940d6139b43abbc0c35cd
#
_cell.length_a   1.000
_cell.length_b   1.000
_cell.length_c   1.000
_cell.angle_alpha   90.00
_cell.angle_beta   90.00
_cell.angle_gamma   90.00
#
_symmetry.space_group_name_H-M   'P 1'
#
loop_
_entity.id
_entity.type
_entity.pdbx_description
1 polymer ?
#
loop_
_entity_poly.entity_id
_entity_poly.type
_entity_poly.pdbx_seq_one_letter_code
_entity_poly.pdbx_strand_id
1 'polypeptide(L)'
;MNQCFFCGPTENKITEEHVWPLWVSELLRGKYGSDHFIHVRSTGSDTTGLWKSPNLKVTTETVCDRCNNNWLSAFENDDIRPLATPLILGERVDIIKPDDQWKLAAWAYKMALLLEVAMPPKERSPEFYTADERLQFHQTTLPDEHIRVFLANYKYGQHPTHARQHLHTLTRREDGVKFHLRITTITAGCLGMQVIAIRGLDSGKLMYAKTEMEFEMLGKAKVAIAPIWPPTNEAVRWSSLEVMTTEDVENWTEMWSKAGNVFPVPKDPGDVGPLQPPASRP
;
A
#
# COMPACT_ATOMS: atom_id res chain seq x y z
N MET A 1 -24.47 -10.59 15.57
CA MET A 1 -23.85 -10.63 14.22
C MET A 1 -22.54 -9.88 14.31
N ASN A 2 -21.43 -10.49 13.89
CA ASN A 2 -20.12 -9.85 13.89
C ASN A 2 -20.01 -8.92 12.68
N GLN A 3 -19.04 -7.99 12.72
CA GLN A 3 -18.72 -7.09 11.60
C GLN A 3 -17.32 -7.43 11.09
N CYS A 4 -17.24 -7.96 9.89
CA CYS A 4 -15.96 -8.20 9.22
C CYS A 4 -15.54 -6.96 8.45
N PHE A 5 -14.26 -6.63 8.52
CA PHE A 5 -13.67 -5.48 7.85
C PHE A 5 -13.85 -5.53 6.31
N PHE A 6 -13.77 -6.72 5.71
CA PHE A 6 -13.87 -6.89 4.27
C PHE A 6 -15.28 -7.27 3.78
N CYS A 7 -15.92 -8.29 4.35
CA CYS A 7 -17.20 -8.77 3.83
C CYS A 7 -18.43 -8.19 4.53
N GLY A 8 -18.27 -7.31 5.52
CA GLY A 8 -19.37 -6.70 6.24
C GLY A 8 -20.00 -7.61 7.30
N PRO A 9 -21.32 -7.54 7.52
CA PRO A 9 -22.01 -8.35 8.54
C PRO A 9 -21.81 -9.85 8.29
N THR A 10 -21.49 -10.60 9.37
CA THR A 10 -21.17 -12.04 9.26
C THR A 10 -21.48 -12.78 10.57
N GLU A 11 -21.77 -14.06 10.48
CA GLU A 11 -21.85 -14.98 11.62
C GLU A 11 -20.50 -15.62 11.93
N ASN A 12 -19.54 -15.53 11.01
CA ASN A 12 -18.20 -16.07 11.21
C ASN A 12 -17.47 -15.36 12.35
N LYS A 13 -16.62 -16.11 13.07
CA LYS A 13 -15.77 -15.58 14.14
C LYS A 13 -14.80 -14.56 13.57
N ILE A 14 -14.58 -13.46 14.28
CA ILE A 14 -13.50 -12.53 14.00
C ILE A 14 -12.18 -13.11 14.51
N THR A 15 -11.13 -12.98 13.71
CA THR A 15 -9.80 -13.54 13.96
C THR A 15 -8.74 -12.46 13.85
N GLU A 16 -7.56 -12.75 14.36
CA GLU A 16 -6.38 -11.92 14.20
C GLU A 16 -5.86 -12.04 12.77
N GLU A 17 -5.73 -10.92 12.08
CA GLU A 17 -5.17 -10.81 10.73
C GLU A 17 -3.89 -9.99 10.75
N HIS A 18 -2.86 -10.44 10.02
CA HIS A 18 -1.55 -9.81 9.95
C HIS A 18 -1.48 -8.82 8.78
N VAL A 19 -0.91 -7.63 9.03
CA VAL A 19 -0.58 -6.70 7.94
C VAL A 19 0.45 -7.33 7.00
N TRP A 20 1.58 -7.78 7.56
CA TRP A 20 2.53 -8.64 6.85
C TRP A 20 2.22 -10.11 7.14
N PRO A 21 2.01 -10.94 6.12
CA PRO A 21 1.82 -12.37 6.33
C PRO A 21 2.98 -13.01 7.11
N LEU A 22 2.70 -14.07 7.86
CA LEU A 22 3.72 -14.74 8.67
C LEU A 22 4.93 -15.20 7.87
N TRP A 23 4.71 -15.66 6.63
CA TRP A 23 5.79 -16.11 5.76
C TRP A 23 6.81 -15.00 5.43
N VAL A 24 6.41 -13.72 5.44
CA VAL A 24 7.35 -12.60 5.31
C VAL A 24 8.29 -12.54 6.50
N SER A 25 7.78 -12.73 7.72
CA SER A 25 8.63 -12.82 8.92
C SER A 25 9.63 -13.96 8.86
N GLU A 26 9.19 -15.13 8.42
CA GLU A 26 10.04 -16.31 8.25
C GLU A 26 11.15 -16.07 7.23
N LEU A 27 10.78 -15.46 6.10
CA LEU A 27 11.70 -15.13 5.02
C LEU A 27 12.80 -14.16 5.48
N LEU A 28 12.40 -13.09 6.15
CA LEU A 28 13.31 -12.06 6.65
C LEU A 28 14.20 -12.60 7.77
N ARG A 29 13.70 -13.45 8.66
CA ARG A 29 14.53 -14.12 9.66
C ARG A 29 15.56 -15.02 9.01
N GLY A 30 15.17 -15.84 8.04
CA GLY A 30 16.08 -16.71 7.30
C GLY A 30 17.20 -15.95 6.60
N LYS A 31 16.87 -14.79 6.01
CA LYS A 31 17.84 -13.95 5.29
C LYS A 31 18.77 -13.19 6.21
N TYR A 32 18.26 -12.62 7.30
CA TYR A 32 18.98 -11.63 8.11
C TYR A 32 19.41 -12.15 9.48
N GLY A 33 19.06 -13.41 9.81
CA GLY A 33 19.54 -14.09 11.02
C GLY A 33 19.03 -13.47 12.34
N SER A 34 17.98 -12.65 12.30
CA SER A 34 17.42 -12.02 13.49
C SER A 34 16.33 -12.90 14.10
N ASP A 35 16.47 -13.22 15.37
CA ASP A 35 15.44 -13.95 16.11
C ASP A 35 14.22 -13.09 16.45
N HIS A 36 14.37 -11.76 16.40
CA HIS A 36 13.34 -10.81 16.80
C HIS A 36 13.32 -9.58 15.90
N PHE A 37 12.11 -9.07 15.62
CA PHE A 37 11.88 -7.77 15.02
C PHE A 37 11.73 -6.72 16.11
N ILE A 38 12.33 -5.56 15.88
CA ILE A 38 12.13 -4.37 16.71
C ILE A 38 11.01 -3.57 16.06
N HIS A 39 9.92 -3.38 16.78
CA HIS A 39 8.80 -2.56 16.36
C HIS A 39 8.92 -1.19 17.01
N VAL A 40 8.87 -0.16 16.20
CA VAL A 40 8.84 1.24 16.64
C VAL A 40 7.52 1.84 16.18
N ARG A 41 6.79 2.43 17.13
CA ARG A 41 5.63 3.26 16.83
C ARG A 41 6.00 4.71 17.07
N SER A 42 5.67 5.58 16.14
CA SER A 42 5.86 7.02 16.30
C SER A 42 4.63 7.78 15.81
N THR A 43 4.37 8.93 16.44
CA THR A 43 3.35 9.88 16.03
C THR A 43 4.05 11.23 15.86
N GLY A 44 4.14 11.70 14.61
CA GLY A 44 5.03 12.83 14.29
C GLY A 44 6.50 12.48 14.59
N SER A 45 7.19 13.32 15.36
CA SER A 45 8.58 13.09 15.80
C SER A 45 8.71 12.19 17.04
N ASP A 46 7.60 11.91 17.74
CA ASP A 46 7.65 11.25 19.03
C ASP A 46 7.48 9.73 18.91
N THR A 47 8.39 8.98 19.52
CA THR A 47 8.25 7.53 19.67
C THR A 47 7.24 7.23 20.75
N THR A 48 6.11 6.64 20.36
CA THR A 48 4.99 6.31 21.27
C THR A 48 4.99 4.86 21.75
N GLY A 49 5.82 4.00 21.13
CA GLY A 49 5.97 2.60 21.52
C GLY A 49 7.22 1.97 20.96
N LEU A 50 7.82 1.09 21.75
CA LEU A 50 8.95 0.26 21.36
C LEU A 50 8.75 -1.14 21.94
N TRP A 51 8.76 -2.18 21.09
CA TRP A 51 8.68 -3.56 21.56
C TRP A 51 9.43 -4.52 20.62
N LYS A 52 9.74 -5.71 21.13
CA LYS A 52 10.35 -6.80 20.37
C LYS A 52 9.37 -7.95 20.20
N SER A 53 9.42 -8.61 19.06
CA SER A 53 8.58 -9.76 18.75
C SER A 53 9.31 -10.71 17.80
N PRO A 54 9.07 -12.03 17.91
CA PRO A 54 9.66 -13.00 16.99
C PRO A 54 9.08 -12.91 15.57
N ASN A 55 7.94 -12.23 15.40
CA ASN A 55 7.28 -12.03 14.11
C ASN A 55 7.01 -10.54 13.87
N LEU A 56 6.73 -10.19 12.62
CA LEU A 56 6.19 -8.86 12.26
C LEU A 56 4.74 -8.77 12.78
N LYS A 57 4.60 -8.59 14.10
CA LYS A 57 3.31 -8.64 14.78
C LYS A 57 2.62 -7.27 14.74
N VAL A 58 2.23 -6.86 13.53
CA VAL A 58 1.26 -5.78 13.33
C VAL A 58 -0.03 -6.42 12.86
N THR A 59 -1.02 -6.50 13.74
CA THR A 59 -2.23 -7.29 13.54
C THR A 59 -3.48 -6.47 13.83
N THR A 60 -4.61 -6.96 13.36
CA THR A 60 -5.93 -6.42 13.67
C THR A 60 -6.93 -7.56 13.90
N GLU A 61 -7.82 -7.40 14.88
CA GLU A 61 -8.93 -8.32 15.16
C GLU A 61 -10.22 -7.79 14.52
N THR A 62 -10.22 -7.67 13.18
CA THR A 62 -11.35 -7.11 12.42
C THR A 62 -11.78 -7.97 11.25
N VAL A 63 -11.03 -9.02 10.91
CA VAL A 63 -11.28 -9.88 9.76
C VAL A 63 -11.90 -11.20 10.21
N CYS A 64 -12.97 -11.64 9.56
CA CYS A 64 -13.58 -12.92 9.93
C CYS A 64 -12.77 -14.12 9.43
N ASP A 65 -12.92 -15.24 10.10
CA ASP A 65 -12.27 -16.52 9.81
C ASP A 65 -12.36 -16.92 8.34
N ARG A 66 -13.55 -16.79 7.74
CA ARG A 66 -13.76 -17.10 6.32
C ARG A 66 -12.92 -16.22 5.40
N CYS A 67 -12.85 -14.92 5.65
CA CYS A 67 -12.02 -14.02 4.84
C CYS A 67 -10.53 -14.27 5.06
N ASN A 68 -10.13 -14.47 6.31
CA ASN A 68 -8.74 -14.66 6.68
C ASN A 68 -8.17 -15.99 6.15
N ASN A 69 -8.81 -17.11 6.52
CA ASN A 69 -8.24 -18.44 6.26
C ASN A 69 -8.54 -18.97 4.84
N ASN A 70 -9.50 -18.41 4.10
CA ASN A 70 -9.78 -18.87 2.75
C ASN A 70 -9.28 -17.87 1.71
N TRP A 71 -9.97 -16.73 1.54
CA TRP A 71 -9.68 -15.78 0.47
C TRP A 71 -8.30 -15.13 0.60
N LEU A 72 -8.00 -14.50 1.76
CA LEU A 72 -6.71 -13.83 1.96
C LEU A 72 -5.56 -14.83 1.97
N SER A 73 -5.75 -15.97 2.65
CA SER A 73 -4.74 -17.01 2.73
C SER A 73 -4.39 -17.58 1.34
N ALA A 74 -5.40 -17.87 0.51
CA ALA A 74 -5.17 -18.33 -0.86
C ALA A 74 -4.47 -17.24 -1.69
N PHE A 75 -4.96 -16.00 -1.66
CA PHE A 75 -4.36 -14.88 -2.36
C PHE A 75 -2.88 -14.70 -1.97
N GLU A 76 -2.57 -14.69 -0.67
CA GLU A 76 -1.21 -14.46 -0.19
C GLU A 76 -0.26 -15.63 -0.44
N ASN A 77 -0.71 -16.87 -0.31
CA ASN A 77 0.18 -18.02 -0.50
C ASN A 77 0.33 -18.43 -1.96
N ASP A 78 -0.75 -18.38 -2.75
CA ASP A 78 -0.75 -18.92 -4.11
C ASP A 78 -0.34 -17.83 -5.13
N ASP A 79 -0.79 -16.59 -4.95
CA ASP A 79 -0.52 -15.50 -5.90
C ASP A 79 0.69 -14.64 -5.48
N ILE A 80 0.79 -14.25 -4.22
CA ILE A 80 1.76 -13.24 -3.77
C ILE A 80 3.10 -13.84 -3.36
N ARG A 81 3.09 -14.88 -2.54
CA ARG A 81 4.33 -15.45 -2.00
C ARG A 81 5.35 -15.84 -3.07
N PRO A 82 4.99 -16.56 -4.15
CA PRO A 82 5.94 -16.89 -5.22
C PRO A 82 6.51 -15.66 -5.91
N LEU A 83 5.67 -14.63 -6.11
CA LEU A 83 6.03 -13.41 -6.81
C LEU A 83 6.86 -12.45 -5.95
N ALA A 84 6.47 -12.22 -4.70
CA ALA A 84 7.10 -11.24 -3.81
C ALA A 84 8.38 -11.78 -3.16
N THR A 85 8.53 -13.09 -2.97
CA THR A 85 9.72 -13.69 -2.34
C THR A 85 11.04 -13.22 -2.96
N PRO A 86 11.28 -13.36 -4.27
CA PRO A 86 12.55 -12.91 -4.86
C PRO A 86 12.75 -11.40 -4.75
N LEU A 87 11.69 -10.59 -4.83
CA LEU A 87 11.75 -9.14 -4.67
C LEU A 87 12.14 -8.75 -3.23
N ILE A 88 11.54 -9.41 -2.24
CA ILE A 88 11.83 -9.20 -0.81
C ILE A 88 13.28 -9.59 -0.48
N LEU A 89 13.75 -10.69 -1.04
CA LEU A 89 15.11 -11.18 -0.82
C LEU A 89 16.18 -10.41 -1.61
N GLY A 90 15.78 -9.52 -2.52
CA GLY A 90 16.71 -8.83 -3.43
C GLY A 90 17.39 -9.77 -4.41
N GLU A 91 16.71 -10.86 -4.76
CA GLU A 91 17.16 -11.78 -5.80
C GLU A 91 17.00 -11.14 -7.19
N ARG A 92 17.71 -11.70 -8.16
CA ARG A 92 17.65 -11.15 -9.52
C ARG A 92 16.28 -11.39 -10.14
N VAL A 93 15.53 -10.29 -10.31
CA VAL A 93 14.29 -10.21 -11.08
C VAL A 93 14.51 -9.20 -12.19
N ASP A 94 14.35 -9.59 -13.44
CA ASP A 94 14.55 -8.66 -14.55
C ASP A 94 13.29 -7.88 -14.86
N ILE A 95 12.13 -8.55 -14.89
CA ILE A 95 10.86 -8.00 -15.38
C ILE A 95 9.72 -8.44 -14.47
N ILE A 96 8.84 -7.49 -14.12
CA ILE A 96 7.53 -7.75 -13.52
C ILE A 96 6.48 -7.57 -14.62
N LYS A 97 5.79 -8.64 -14.97
CA LYS A 97 4.76 -8.65 -16.03
C LYS A 97 3.50 -7.88 -15.59
N PRO A 98 2.68 -7.40 -16.53
CA PRO A 98 1.41 -6.73 -16.19
C PRO A 98 0.52 -7.55 -15.25
N ASP A 99 0.39 -8.85 -15.46
CA ASP A 99 -0.41 -9.75 -14.60
C ASP A 99 0.17 -9.88 -13.17
N ASP A 100 1.46 -9.68 -12.99
CA ASP A 100 2.10 -9.70 -11.69
C ASP A 100 2.01 -8.33 -10.99
N GLN A 101 1.97 -7.25 -11.76
CA GLN A 101 1.84 -5.89 -11.22
C GLN A 101 0.53 -5.69 -10.47
N TRP A 102 -0.62 -6.12 -11.04
CA TRP A 102 -1.89 -5.95 -10.37
C TRP A 102 -1.97 -6.79 -9.07
N LYS A 103 -1.34 -7.97 -9.03
CA LYS A 103 -1.25 -8.79 -7.82
C LYS A 103 -0.47 -8.08 -6.70
N LEU A 104 0.69 -7.53 -7.04
CA LEU A 104 1.48 -6.72 -6.09
C LEU A 104 0.73 -5.47 -5.65
N ALA A 105 0.00 -4.82 -6.56
CA ALA A 105 -0.82 -3.66 -6.23
C ALA A 105 -1.95 -4.03 -5.26
N ALA A 106 -2.63 -5.14 -5.51
CA ALA A 106 -3.67 -5.65 -4.63
C ALA A 106 -3.12 -5.99 -3.23
N TRP A 107 -1.95 -6.60 -3.16
CA TRP A 107 -1.30 -6.90 -1.89
C TRP A 107 -0.89 -5.65 -1.13
N ALA A 108 -0.28 -4.67 -1.78
CA ALA A 108 0.04 -3.38 -1.18
C ALA A 108 -1.23 -2.68 -0.65
N TYR A 109 -2.31 -2.72 -1.42
CA TYR A 109 -3.59 -2.13 -1.02
C TYR A 109 -4.22 -2.88 0.17
N LYS A 110 -4.19 -4.22 0.20
CA LYS A 110 -4.60 -5.02 1.38
C LYS A 110 -3.86 -4.55 2.63
N MET A 111 -2.55 -4.40 2.55
CA MET A 111 -1.75 -3.94 3.69
C MET A 111 -2.10 -2.51 4.10
N ALA A 112 -2.34 -1.59 3.14
CA ALA A 112 -2.74 -0.22 3.44
C ALA A 112 -4.10 -0.16 4.15
N LEU A 113 -5.07 -0.98 3.72
CA LEU A 113 -6.37 -1.13 4.38
C LEU A 113 -6.23 -1.62 5.82
N LEU A 114 -5.43 -2.66 6.05
CA LEU A 114 -5.25 -3.24 7.39
C LEU A 114 -4.46 -2.32 8.32
N LEU A 115 -3.46 -1.59 7.81
CA LEU A 115 -2.71 -0.61 8.60
C LEU A 115 -3.62 0.49 9.15
N GLU A 116 -4.69 0.86 8.45
CA GLU A 116 -5.63 1.86 8.96
C GLU A 116 -6.30 1.41 10.27
N VAL A 117 -6.59 0.11 10.40
CA VAL A 117 -7.29 -0.45 11.55
C VAL A 117 -6.38 -1.18 12.55
N ALA A 118 -5.11 -1.38 12.20
CA ALA A 118 -4.11 -1.97 13.10
C ALA A 118 -3.68 -1.04 14.25
N MET A 119 -3.95 0.27 14.12
CA MET A 119 -3.70 1.24 15.20
C MET A 119 -4.71 1.06 16.34
N PRO A 120 -4.30 1.29 17.60
CA PRO A 120 -5.23 1.29 18.72
C PRO A 120 -6.40 2.26 18.48
N PRO A 121 -7.63 1.92 18.90
CA PRO A 121 -8.82 2.75 18.61
C PRO A 121 -8.70 4.23 18.98
N LYS A 122 -7.96 4.53 20.06
CA LYS A 122 -7.73 5.92 20.52
C LYS A 122 -6.77 6.72 19.62
N GLU A 123 -5.97 6.04 18.83
CA GLU A 123 -4.95 6.61 17.94
C GLU A 123 -5.38 6.57 16.47
N ARG A 124 -6.52 5.93 16.17
CA ARG A 124 -7.03 5.84 14.78
C ARG A 124 -7.51 7.20 14.31
N SER A 125 -7.05 7.58 13.14
CA SER A 125 -7.69 8.64 12.36
C SER A 125 -9.12 8.18 11.96
N PRO A 126 -10.04 9.10 11.62
CA PRO A 126 -11.29 8.72 10.98
C PRO A 126 -11.04 7.79 9.80
N GLU A 127 -11.92 6.81 9.62
CA GLU A 127 -11.81 5.86 8.50
C GLU A 127 -11.72 6.61 7.18
N PHE A 128 -10.68 6.34 6.44
CA PHE A 128 -10.47 6.90 5.10
C PHE A 128 -11.07 6.00 4.02
N TYR A 129 -10.86 4.69 4.14
CA TYR A 129 -11.42 3.71 3.22
C TYR A 129 -12.83 3.31 3.64
N THR A 130 -13.79 3.42 2.71
CA THR A 130 -15.19 3.12 2.99
C THR A 130 -15.48 1.62 3.09
N ALA A 131 -16.62 1.25 3.68
CA ALA A 131 -17.05 -0.14 3.71
C ALA A 131 -17.28 -0.70 2.30
N ASP A 132 -17.80 0.13 1.37
CA ASP A 132 -18.06 -0.29 -0.02
C ASP A 132 -16.75 -0.59 -0.76
N GLU A 133 -15.70 0.20 -0.58
CA GLU A 133 -14.38 -0.06 -1.18
C GLU A 133 -13.77 -1.35 -0.65
N ARG A 134 -13.88 -1.60 0.66
CA ARG A 134 -13.40 -2.84 1.27
C ARG A 134 -14.18 -4.06 0.76
N LEU A 135 -15.50 -3.93 0.60
CA LEU A 135 -16.34 -4.97 0.03
C LEU A 135 -16.00 -5.21 -1.44
N GLN A 136 -15.82 -4.15 -2.23
CA GLN A 136 -15.40 -4.25 -3.63
C GLN A 136 -14.04 -4.97 -3.74
N PHE A 137 -13.07 -4.57 -2.90
CA PHE A 137 -11.77 -5.26 -2.86
C PHE A 137 -11.91 -6.75 -2.51
N HIS A 138 -12.76 -7.11 -1.56
CA HIS A 138 -13.06 -8.51 -1.24
C HIS A 138 -13.63 -9.28 -2.43
N GLN A 139 -14.48 -8.65 -3.23
CA GLN A 139 -15.14 -9.27 -4.39
C GLN A 139 -14.24 -9.39 -5.61
N THR A 140 -13.38 -8.42 -5.84
CA THR A 140 -12.57 -8.30 -7.06
C THR A 140 -11.10 -8.63 -6.87
N THR A 141 -10.60 -8.51 -5.64
CA THR A 141 -9.16 -8.53 -5.29
C THR A 141 -8.36 -7.48 -6.07
N LEU A 142 -8.98 -6.35 -6.43
CA LEU A 142 -8.35 -5.24 -7.14
C LEU A 142 -8.50 -3.95 -6.34
N PRO A 143 -7.47 -3.09 -6.30
CA PRO A 143 -7.63 -1.74 -5.75
C PRO A 143 -8.67 -0.96 -6.55
N ASP A 144 -9.31 0.01 -5.91
CA ASP A 144 -10.23 0.93 -6.58
C ASP A 144 -9.47 1.83 -7.59
N GLU A 145 -10.19 2.40 -8.55
CA GLU A 145 -9.63 3.23 -9.62
C GLU A 145 -8.95 4.51 -9.13
N HIS A 146 -9.36 5.03 -7.97
CA HIS A 146 -8.75 6.23 -7.36
C HIS A 146 -7.50 5.92 -6.53
N ILE A 147 -7.09 4.67 -6.47
CA ILE A 147 -5.85 4.25 -5.83
C ILE A 147 -4.69 4.33 -6.83
N ARG A 148 -3.53 4.72 -6.34
CA ARG A 148 -2.25 4.62 -7.06
C ARG A 148 -1.33 3.73 -6.27
N VAL A 149 -0.64 2.82 -6.96
CA VAL A 149 0.35 1.97 -6.33
C VAL A 149 1.65 2.02 -7.10
N PHE A 150 2.73 2.20 -6.36
CA PHE A 150 4.09 2.26 -6.88
C PHE A 150 4.94 1.18 -6.23
N LEU A 151 5.91 0.68 -6.98
CA LEU A 151 6.99 -0.18 -6.48
C LEU A 151 8.31 0.58 -6.48
N ALA A 152 9.17 0.22 -5.55
CA ALA A 152 10.55 0.67 -5.48
C ALA A 152 11.47 -0.49 -5.14
N ASN A 153 12.67 -0.50 -5.75
CA ASN A 153 13.75 -1.36 -5.33
C ASN A 153 14.47 -0.70 -4.15
N TYR A 154 14.52 -1.35 -3.00
CA TYR A 154 15.00 -0.76 -1.76
C TYR A 154 16.17 -1.55 -1.19
N LYS A 155 17.23 -0.87 -0.82
CA LYS A 155 18.31 -1.45 -0.03
C LYS A 155 18.04 -1.10 1.43
N TYR A 156 17.46 -2.03 2.17
CA TYR A 156 17.17 -1.79 3.57
C TYR A 156 18.45 -1.47 4.36
N GLY A 157 18.31 -0.56 5.32
CA GLY A 157 19.37 -0.20 6.26
C GLY A 157 19.32 -1.07 7.52
N GLN A 158 18.97 -0.46 8.65
CA GLN A 158 18.93 -1.15 9.95
C GLN A 158 17.66 -1.99 10.16
N HIS A 159 16.57 -1.71 9.43
CA HIS A 159 15.28 -2.35 9.63
C HIS A 159 14.77 -2.95 8.32
N PRO A 160 14.49 -4.28 8.29
CA PRO A 160 14.04 -4.95 7.07
C PRO A 160 12.58 -4.65 6.71
N THR A 161 11.85 -3.96 7.58
CA THR A 161 10.46 -3.57 7.32
C THR A 161 10.20 -2.17 7.83
N HIS A 162 9.37 -1.46 7.10
CA HIS A 162 8.87 -0.14 7.44
C HIS A 162 7.41 -0.04 7.01
N ALA A 163 6.57 0.61 7.82
CA ALA A 163 5.24 1.02 7.42
C ALA A 163 4.93 2.39 8.00
N ARG A 164 4.48 3.28 7.14
CA ARG A 164 4.11 4.64 7.54
C ARG A 164 2.87 5.08 6.79
N GLN A 165 1.94 5.68 7.50
CA GLN A 165 0.74 6.25 6.92
C GLN A 165 0.65 7.74 7.25
N HIS A 166 0.30 8.53 6.23
CA HIS A 166 0.04 9.95 6.37
C HIS A 166 -1.31 10.31 5.76
N LEU A 167 -1.99 11.25 6.39
CA LEU A 167 -3.19 11.89 5.86
C LEU A 167 -2.86 13.34 5.57
N HIS A 168 -2.99 13.75 4.31
CA HIS A 168 -2.78 15.13 3.88
C HIS A 168 -4.06 15.72 3.31
N THR A 169 -4.23 17.02 3.51
CA THR A 169 -5.25 17.80 2.82
C THR A 169 -4.55 18.73 1.84
N LEU A 170 -4.86 18.60 0.56
CA LEU A 170 -4.37 19.47 -0.49
C LEU A 170 -5.48 20.40 -0.94
N THR A 171 -5.12 21.60 -1.37
CA THR A 171 -6.06 22.57 -1.91
C THR A 171 -5.65 22.90 -3.34
N ARG A 172 -6.58 22.72 -4.28
CA ARG A 172 -6.36 23.11 -5.68
C ARG A 172 -6.28 24.63 -5.78
N ARG A 173 -5.25 25.13 -6.47
CA ARG A 173 -4.96 26.57 -6.53
C ARG A 173 -6.03 27.36 -7.28
N GLU A 174 -6.58 26.76 -8.34
CA GLU A 174 -7.47 27.46 -9.28
C GLU A 174 -8.85 27.77 -8.71
N ASP A 175 -9.37 26.90 -7.85
CA ASP A 175 -10.77 26.98 -7.38
C ASP A 175 -10.92 26.73 -5.88
N GLY A 176 -9.81 26.45 -5.17
CA GLY A 176 -9.83 26.23 -3.74
C GLY A 176 -10.42 24.87 -3.31
N VAL A 177 -10.71 23.97 -4.25
CA VAL A 177 -11.24 22.63 -3.94
C VAL A 177 -10.21 21.84 -3.13
N LYS A 178 -10.67 21.20 -2.06
CA LYS A 178 -9.84 20.43 -1.14
C LYS A 178 -9.93 18.94 -1.45
N PHE A 179 -8.78 18.28 -1.34
CA PHE A 179 -8.61 16.83 -1.48
C PHE A 179 -7.95 16.24 -0.25
N HIS A 180 -8.32 15.03 0.11
CA HIS A 180 -7.60 14.26 1.09
C HIS A 180 -6.79 13.17 0.40
N LEU A 181 -5.54 13.03 0.82
CA LEU A 181 -4.65 11.94 0.40
C LEU A 181 -4.29 11.09 1.60
N ARG A 182 -4.53 9.80 1.49
CA ARG A 182 -3.95 8.81 2.39
C ARG A 182 -2.76 8.18 1.66
N ILE A 183 -1.57 8.34 2.23
CA ILE A 183 -0.33 7.80 1.68
C ILE A 183 0.16 6.73 2.64
N THR A 184 0.37 5.53 2.12
CA THR A 184 0.89 4.40 2.89
C THR A 184 2.16 3.89 2.20
N THR A 185 3.30 4.06 2.85
CA THR A 185 4.59 3.51 2.40
C THR A 185 4.91 2.27 3.23
N ILE A 186 5.22 1.17 2.56
CA ILE A 186 5.47 -0.14 3.15
C ILE A 186 6.75 -0.71 2.56
N THR A 187 7.62 -1.29 3.39
CA THR A 187 8.75 -2.07 2.90
C THR A 187 8.75 -3.48 3.50
N ALA A 188 9.29 -4.41 2.73
CA ALA A 188 9.61 -5.76 3.19
C ALA A 188 10.91 -6.20 2.51
N GLY A 189 12.01 -6.28 3.27
CA GLY A 189 13.34 -6.53 2.71
C GLY A 189 13.71 -5.50 1.64
N CYS A 190 13.96 -5.97 0.42
CA CYS A 190 14.30 -5.11 -0.72
C CYS A 190 13.09 -4.58 -1.51
N LEU A 191 11.88 -4.96 -1.16
CA LEU A 191 10.66 -4.51 -1.81
C LEU A 191 10.08 -3.29 -1.09
N GLY A 192 10.02 -2.15 -1.76
CA GLY A 192 9.27 -0.95 -1.35
C GLY A 192 7.97 -0.84 -2.12
N MET A 193 6.90 -0.44 -1.44
CA MET A 193 5.57 -0.21 -2.01
C MET A 193 4.97 1.07 -1.44
N GLN A 194 4.31 1.86 -2.27
CA GLN A 194 3.54 3.00 -1.80
C GLN A 194 2.13 2.96 -2.40
N VAL A 195 1.16 3.14 -1.52
CA VAL A 195 -0.26 3.25 -1.88
C VAL A 195 -0.70 4.68 -1.62
N ILE A 196 -1.27 5.33 -2.62
CA ILE A 196 -1.84 6.65 -2.53
C ILE A 196 -3.32 6.56 -2.86
N ALA A 197 -4.16 6.93 -1.91
CA ALA A 197 -5.60 7.05 -2.09
C ALA A 197 -6.01 8.52 -2.06
N ILE A 198 -6.83 8.97 -3.02
CA ILE A 198 -7.21 10.37 -3.20
C ILE A 198 -8.72 10.51 -3.07
N ARG A 199 -9.18 11.51 -2.29
CA ARG A 199 -10.60 11.83 -2.11
C ARG A 199 -10.86 13.33 -2.20
N GLY A 200 -11.94 13.73 -2.92
CA GLY A 200 -12.44 15.09 -2.91
C GLY A 200 -13.40 15.32 -1.73
N LEU A 201 -13.33 16.51 -1.12
CA LEU A 201 -14.22 16.90 -0.01
C LEU A 201 -15.61 17.32 -0.46
N ASP A 202 -15.73 17.95 -1.64
CA ASP A 202 -16.95 18.70 -2.01
C ASP A 202 -17.97 17.95 -2.86
N SER A 203 -17.65 16.78 -3.38
CA SER A 203 -18.58 16.13 -4.32
C SER A 203 -18.64 14.62 -4.28
N GLY A 204 -17.87 13.95 -3.42
CA GLY A 204 -17.66 12.50 -3.54
C GLY A 204 -17.09 12.09 -4.92
N LYS A 205 -16.80 13.07 -5.78
CA LYS A 205 -16.19 12.83 -7.08
C LYS A 205 -14.72 12.56 -6.89
N LEU A 206 -14.32 11.39 -7.29
CA LEU A 206 -12.94 10.98 -7.37
C LEU A 206 -12.23 11.85 -8.39
N MET A 207 -11.16 12.52 -7.96
CA MET A 207 -10.30 13.22 -8.88
C MET A 207 -9.07 12.37 -9.18
N TYR A 208 -8.91 12.12 -10.45
CA TYR A 208 -7.70 11.49 -10.96
C TYR A 208 -6.57 12.54 -10.97
N ALA A 209 -5.61 12.42 -10.06
CA ALA A 209 -4.33 13.06 -10.28
C ALA A 209 -3.68 12.36 -11.47
N LYS A 210 -3.37 13.10 -12.53
CA LYS A 210 -2.65 12.51 -13.67
C LYS A 210 -1.29 11.99 -13.20
N THR A 211 -0.92 10.83 -13.70
CA THR A 211 0.37 10.18 -13.44
C THR A 211 1.56 11.13 -13.66
N GLU A 212 1.44 12.07 -14.60
CA GLU A 212 2.45 13.10 -14.85
C GLU A 212 2.70 14.02 -13.65
N MET A 213 1.67 14.43 -12.92
CA MET A 213 1.82 15.27 -11.73
C MET A 213 2.50 14.48 -10.59
N GLU A 214 2.19 13.20 -10.47
CA GLU A 214 2.84 12.31 -9.51
C GLU A 214 4.34 12.22 -9.81
N PHE A 215 4.74 12.14 -11.08
CA PHE A 215 6.14 12.07 -11.49
C PHE A 215 6.86 13.43 -11.39
N GLU A 216 6.21 14.54 -11.67
CA GLU A 216 6.82 15.87 -11.48
C GLU A 216 7.19 16.14 -10.03
N MET A 217 6.33 15.72 -9.10
CA MET A 217 6.59 15.82 -7.67
C MET A 217 7.72 14.90 -7.20
N LEU A 218 7.90 13.76 -7.84
CA LEU A 218 8.90 12.76 -7.48
C LEU A 218 10.32 13.14 -7.95
N GLY A 219 10.49 14.11 -8.85
CA GLY A 219 11.79 14.61 -9.30
C GLY A 219 12.72 13.47 -9.76
N LYS A 220 13.89 13.31 -9.11
CA LYS A 220 14.85 12.24 -9.40
C LYS A 220 14.30 10.83 -9.15
N ALA A 221 13.22 10.69 -8.39
CA ALA A 221 12.63 9.39 -8.07
C ALA A 221 11.94 8.71 -9.28
N LYS A 222 11.81 9.37 -10.43
CA LYS A 222 11.29 8.73 -11.68
C LYS A 222 12.03 7.44 -12.07
N VAL A 223 13.28 7.33 -11.72
CA VAL A 223 14.12 6.15 -12.05
C VAL A 223 14.17 5.12 -10.94
N ALA A 224 13.72 5.47 -9.73
CA ALA A 224 13.73 4.58 -8.55
C ALA A 224 12.38 3.93 -8.26
N ILE A 225 11.28 4.43 -8.85
CA ILE A 225 9.93 3.92 -8.62
C ILE A 225 9.22 3.60 -9.93
N ALA A 226 8.35 2.60 -9.87
CA ALA A 226 7.52 2.18 -10.99
C ALA A 226 6.03 2.19 -10.61
N PRO A 227 5.16 2.90 -11.36
CA PRO A 227 3.72 2.79 -11.18
C PRO A 227 3.26 1.40 -11.64
N ILE A 228 2.40 0.74 -10.83
CA ILE A 228 1.83 -0.57 -11.13
C ILE A 228 0.30 -0.60 -11.04
N TRP A 229 -0.31 0.47 -10.52
CA TRP A 229 -1.75 0.64 -10.47
C TRP A 229 -2.15 2.12 -10.59
N PRO A 230 -3.12 2.47 -11.46
CA PRO A 230 -3.81 1.61 -12.41
C PRO A 230 -2.85 0.86 -13.33
N PRO A 231 -3.23 -0.35 -13.82
CA PRO A 231 -2.33 -1.16 -14.62
C PRO A 231 -1.95 -0.44 -15.91
N THR A 232 -0.68 -0.43 -16.20
CA THR A 232 -0.17 -0.12 -17.53
C THR A 232 0.02 -1.45 -18.27
N ASN A 233 -0.23 -1.51 -19.56
CA ASN A 233 0.02 -2.73 -20.32
C ASN A 233 1.52 -3.01 -20.54
N GLU A 234 2.39 -2.25 -19.89
CA GLU A 234 3.83 -2.36 -19.99
C GLU A 234 4.42 -3.12 -18.81
N ALA A 235 5.43 -3.93 -19.09
CA ALA A 235 6.17 -4.63 -18.06
C ALA A 235 7.12 -3.66 -17.34
N VAL A 236 7.21 -3.79 -16.01
CA VAL A 236 8.20 -3.04 -15.22
C VAL A 236 9.56 -3.74 -15.33
N ARG A 237 10.57 -3.01 -15.78
CA ARG A 237 11.97 -3.45 -15.76
C ARG A 237 12.54 -3.26 -14.36
N TRP A 238 12.31 -4.24 -13.47
CA TRP A 238 12.72 -4.18 -12.07
C TRP A 238 14.22 -3.97 -11.90
N SER A 239 15.04 -4.68 -12.67
CA SER A 239 16.49 -4.59 -12.62
C SER A 239 17.06 -3.22 -13.07
N SER A 240 16.26 -2.39 -13.73
CA SER A 240 16.65 -1.04 -14.13
C SER A 240 16.24 0.05 -13.15
N LEU A 241 15.46 -0.27 -12.12
CA LEU A 241 15.13 0.70 -11.08
C LEU A 241 16.36 1.00 -10.24
N GLU A 242 16.61 2.28 -10.00
CA GLU A 242 17.60 2.70 -9.02
C GLU A 242 17.24 2.19 -7.63
N VAL A 243 18.24 1.76 -6.88
CA VAL A 243 18.04 1.23 -5.53
C VAL A 243 17.90 2.38 -4.55
N MET A 244 16.76 2.49 -3.91
CA MET A 244 16.48 3.48 -2.87
C MET A 244 17.19 3.12 -1.56
N THR A 245 17.73 4.13 -0.90
CA THR A 245 18.26 4.05 0.47
C THR A 245 17.14 4.25 1.50
N THR A 246 17.44 4.10 2.79
CA THR A 246 16.51 4.42 3.88
C THR A 246 16.08 5.89 3.83
N GLU A 247 17.01 6.81 3.58
CA GLU A 247 16.73 8.24 3.44
C GLU A 247 15.80 8.52 2.25
N ASP A 248 16.02 7.84 1.11
CA ASP A 248 15.15 7.98 -0.05
C ASP A 248 13.72 7.52 0.24
N VAL A 249 13.53 6.41 0.98
CA VAL A 249 12.21 5.92 1.38
C VAL A 249 11.52 6.87 2.37
N GLU A 250 12.27 7.44 3.31
CA GLU A 250 11.75 8.45 4.22
C GLU A 250 11.34 9.72 3.45
N ASN A 251 12.17 10.19 2.55
CA ASN A 251 11.85 11.33 1.68
C ASN A 251 10.65 11.02 0.78
N TRP A 252 10.56 9.83 0.21
CA TRP A 252 9.41 9.39 -0.58
C TRP A 252 8.12 9.40 0.23
N THR A 253 8.19 8.97 1.49
CA THR A 253 7.05 9.00 2.42
C THR A 253 6.61 10.44 2.75
N GLU A 254 7.58 11.35 2.95
CA GLU A 254 7.34 12.74 3.37
C GLU A 254 7.13 13.73 2.22
N MET A 255 7.37 13.31 1.01
CA MET A 255 7.35 14.17 -0.17
C MET A 255 6.07 14.98 -0.29
N TRP A 256 4.92 14.35 -0.07
CA TRP A 256 3.61 14.97 -0.14
C TRP A 256 3.39 16.02 0.97
N SER A 257 4.04 15.88 2.12
CA SER A 257 3.99 16.87 3.19
C SER A 257 4.85 18.10 2.86
N LYS A 258 5.95 17.92 2.14
CA LYS A 258 6.88 18.99 1.74
C LYS A 258 6.39 19.79 0.53
N ALA A 259 5.53 19.21 -0.29
CA ALA A 259 5.05 19.85 -1.52
C ALA A 259 4.09 21.04 -1.30
N GLY A 260 3.71 21.34 -0.06
CA GLY A 260 2.80 22.41 0.30
C GLY A 260 1.33 22.05 0.11
N ASN A 261 0.44 22.90 0.59
CA ASN A 261 -1.01 22.63 0.60
C ASN A 261 -1.73 23.03 -0.71
N VAL A 262 -1.00 23.48 -1.74
CA VAL A 262 -1.59 24.02 -2.96
C VAL A 262 -0.91 23.44 -4.19
N PHE A 263 -1.69 22.77 -5.03
CA PHE A 263 -1.20 22.12 -6.26
C PHE A 263 -1.95 22.60 -7.48
N PRO A 264 -1.28 22.73 -8.64
CA PRO A 264 -1.95 22.84 -9.92
C PRO A 264 -2.51 21.48 -10.31
N VAL A 265 -3.80 21.25 -10.12
CA VAL A 265 -4.47 20.03 -10.62
C VAL A 265 -5.05 20.34 -11.99
N PRO A 266 -4.79 19.53 -13.02
CA PRO A 266 -5.38 19.72 -14.34
C PRO A 266 -6.90 19.80 -14.27
N LYS A 267 -7.50 20.75 -15.02
CA LYS A 267 -8.94 21.02 -15.00
C LYS A 267 -9.79 19.93 -15.64
N ASP A 268 -9.22 19.11 -16.49
CA ASP A 268 -9.94 18.12 -17.26
C ASP A 268 -9.52 16.69 -16.91
N PRO A 269 -10.45 15.86 -16.43
CA PRO A 269 -10.21 14.43 -16.31
C PRO A 269 -10.35 13.72 -17.66
N GLY A 270 -10.41 14.47 -18.78
CA GLY A 270 -10.62 13.94 -20.13
C GLY A 270 -9.53 12.96 -20.53
N ASP A 271 -9.95 11.83 -21.01
CA ASP A 271 -9.22 10.75 -21.70
C ASP A 271 -8.52 9.66 -20.88
N VAL A 272 -9.07 9.30 -19.74
CA VAL A 272 -8.86 7.92 -19.30
C VAL A 272 -10.12 7.15 -19.70
N GLY A 273 -10.06 6.43 -20.81
CA GLY A 273 -11.11 5.48 -21.19
C GLY A 273 -11.38 4.49 -20.03
N PRO A 274 -12.59 3.94 -19.92
CA PRO A 274 -12.92 3.02 -18.86
C PRO A 274 -11.92 1.86 -18.86
N LEU A 275 -11.26 1.66 -17.71
CA LEU A 275 -10.40 0.51 -17.48
C LEU A 275 -11.24 -0.75 -17.72
N GLN A 276 -10.89 -1.53 -18.75
CA GLN A 276 -11.48 -2.84 -18.90
C GLN A 276 -10.93 -3.74 -17.79
N PRO A 277 -11.79 -4.28 -16.90
CA PRO A 277 -11.34 -5.25 -15.94
C PRO A 277 -10.73 -6.44 -16.68
N PRO A 278 -9.67 -7.05 -16.14
CA PRO A 278 -9.15 -8.29 -16.65
C PRO A 278 -10.30 -9.30 -16.74
N ALA A 279 -10.38 -10.05 -17.85
CA ALA A 279 -11.43 -11.03 -18.08
C ALA A 279 -11.64 -11.90 -16.85
N SER A 280 -12.90 -12.03 -16.43
CA SER A 280 -13.29 -12.88 -15.30
C SER A 280 -12.66 -14.25 -15.44
N ARG A 281 -12.02 -14.75 -14.39
CA ARG A 281 -11.50 -16.11 -14.30
C ARG A 281 -12.62 -17.11 -14.57
N PRO A 282 -12.35 -18.21 -15.33
CA PRO A 282 -13.28 -19.32 -15.46
C PRO A 282 -13.57 -19.99 -14.12
#